data_8063e10ff0d94b07773dad9dc0f9d15b
#
_entry.id   8063e10ff0d94b07773dad9dc0f9d15b
#
_cell.length_a   1.000
_cell.length_b   1.000
_cell.length_c   1.000
_cell.angle_alpha   90.00
_cell.angle_beta   90.00
_cell.angle_gamma   90.00
#
_symmetry.space_group_name_H-M   'P 1'
#
loop_
_entity.id
_entity.type
_entity.pdbx_description
1 polymer ?
#
loop_
_entity_poly.entity_id
_entity_poly.type
_entity_poly.pdbx_seq_one_letter_code
_entity_poly.pdbx_strand_id
1 'polypeptide(L)'
;MKKEELKKLIDTAAGRIPADTVIKNCQVVNVFSGKIQKGDIALCGDKIAGIGEYQGVKEIDAQGRYAVPGFIDSHIHIESAYVSPEELGRLLVPHGAATIIADPHEIRQCLRDQRTRLYDGGGKRNST
;
A
#
# COMPACT_ATOMS: atom_id res chain seq x y z
N MET A 1 -16.01 -4.76 1.22
CA MET A 1 -16.18 -3.46 1.92
C MET A 1 -17.60 -3.39 2.46
N LYS A 2 -17.77 -3.05 3.74
CA LYS A 2 -19.09 -2.89 4.36
C LYS A 2 -19.75 -1.58 3.88
N LYS A 3 -21.08 -1.51 3.93
CA LYS A 3 -21.84 -0.31 3.47
C LYS A 3 -21.42 0.98 4.18
N GLU A 4 -21.13 0.87 5.47
CA GLU A 4 -20.69 2.02 6.29
C GLU A 4 -19.29 2.50 5.91
N GLU A 5 -18.38 1.58 5.63
CA GLU A 5 -17.02 1.90 5.15
C GLU A 5 -17.08 2.63 3.79
N LEU A 6 -17.95 2.15 2.89
CA LEU A 6 -18.15 2.80 1.59
C LEU A 6 -18.72 4.19 1.75
N LYS A 7 -19.72 4.35 2.63
CA LYS A 7 -20.30 5.67 2.91
C LYS A 7 -19.25 6.63 3.45
N LYS A 8 -18.46 6.19 4.46
CA LYS A 8 -17.37 7.01 5.01
C LYS A 8 -16.38 7.42 3.93
N LEU A 9 -15.97 6.49 3.05
CA LEU A 9 -15.04 6.78 1.95
C LEU A 9 -15.62 7.84 0.99
N ILE A 10 -16.89 7.71 0.61
CA ILE A 10 -17.57 8.68 -0.26
C ILE A 10 -17.67 10.06 0.41
N ASP A 11 -18.04 10.10 1.69
CA ASP A 11 -18.17 11.35 2.42
C ASP A 11 -16.82 12.05 2.62
N THR A 12 -15.75 11.26 2.86
CA THR A 12 -14.37 11.77 2.89
C THR A 12 -13.94 12.31 1.53
N ALA A 13 -14.16 11.53 0.46
CA ALA A 13 -13.80 11.93 -0.91
C ALA A 13 -14.50 13.20 -1.37
N ALA A 14 -15.75 13.40 -0.93
CA ALA A 14 -16.54 14.59 -1.20
C ALA A 14 -16.22 15.78 -0.27
N GLY A 15 -15.28 15.62 0.68
CA GLY A 15 -14.94 16.66 1.64
C GLY A 15 -16.03 16.98 2.67
N ARG A 16 -17.04 16.10 2.85
CA ARG A 16 -18.11 16.30 3.83
C ARG A 16 -17.67 16.00 5.26
N ILE A 17 -16.68 15.13 5.40
CA ILE A 17 -16.05 14.80 6.67
C ILE A 17 -14.53 14.83 6.49
N PRO A 18 -13.77 15.14 7.55
CA PRO A 18 -12.31 15.11 7.48
C PRO A 18 -11.81 13.68 7.20
N ALA A 19 -10.71 13.59 6.46
CA ALA A 19 -10.01 12.35 6.23
C ALA A 19 -9.35 11.84 7.53
N ASP A 20 -9.12 10.55 7.64
CA ASP A 20 -8.39 9.98 8.79
C ASP A 20 -6.95 10.50 8.83
N THR A 21 -6.33 10.59 7.66
CA THR A 21 -5.00 11.19 7.48
C THR A 21 -4.95 11.95 6.17
N VAL A 22 -4.30 13.11 6.17
CA VAL A 22 -3.99 13.86 4.95
C VAL A 22 -2.49 14.04 4.85
N ILE A 23 -1.94 13.72 3.68
CA ILE A 23 -0.57 14.07 3.33
C ILE A 23 -0.63 15.38 2.56
N LYS A 24 -0.18 16.46 3.21
CA LYS A 24 -0.25 17.83 2.71
C LYS A 24 0.92 18.18 1.80
N ASN A 25 0.70 19.13 0.91
CA ASN A 25 1.76 19.74 0.10
C ASN A 25 2.55 18.73 -0.75
N CYS A 26 1.86 17.76 -1.37
CA CYS A 26 2.48 16.75 -2.23
C CYS A 26 2.64 17.23 -3.68
N GLN A 27 3.64 16.70 -4.36
CA GLN A 27 3.72 16.62 -5.82
C GLN A 27 3.33 15.20 -6.24
N VAL A 28 2.06 14.97 -6.55
CA VAL A 28 1.54 13.64 -6.85
C VAL A 28 1.84 13.27 -8.29
N VAL A 29 2.57 12.17 -8.49
CA VAL A 29 2.82 11.59 -9.81
C VAL A 29 1.60 10.79 -10.24
N ASN A 30 0.77 11.39 -11.09
CA ASN A 30 -0.41 10.74 -11.64
C ASN A 30 -0.02 9.84 -12.80
N VAL A 31 0.14 8.55 -12.53
CA VAL A 31 0.57 7.55 -13.53
C VAL A 31 -0.47 7.28 -14.61
N PHE A 32 -1.74 7.65 -14.39
CA PHE A 32 -2.78 7.50 -15.41
C PHE A 32 -2.73 8.61 -16.47
N SER A 33 -2.37 9.81 -16.07
CA SER A 33 -2.29 10.96 -16.98
C SER A 33 -0.85 11.30 -17.41
N GLY A 34 0.15 10.70 -16.76
CA GLY A 34 1.57 11.04 -16.95
C GLY A 34 1.96 12.44 -16.46
N LYS A 35 1.12 13.07 -15.61
CA LYS A 35 1.33 14.43 -15.12
C LYS A 35 1.67 14.46 -13.64
N ILE A 36 2.40 15.47 -13.21
CA ILE A 36 2.61 15.78 -11.80
C ILE A 36 1.59 16.83 -11.39
N GLN A 37 0.83 16.52 -10.34
CA GLN A 37 -0.21 17.38 -9.79
C GLN A 37 0.17 17.80 -8.37
N LYS A 38 0.07 19.09 -8.08
CA LYS A 38 0.18 19.58 -6.70
C LYS A 38 -1.15 19.35 -5.98
N GLY A 39 -1.10 18.86 -4.77
CA GLY A 39 -2.31 18.63 -3.97
C GLY A 39 -2.02 17.81 -2.72
N ASP A 40 -3.05 17.68 -1.91
CA ASP A 40 -3.03 16.82 -0.74
C ASP A 40 -3.55 15.43 -1.11
N ILE A 41 -3.13 14.41 -0.38
CA ILE A 41 -3.65 13.05 -0.51
C ILE A 41 -4.48 12.75 0.74
N ALA A 42 -5.79 12.57 0.55
CA ALA A 42 -6.70 12.19 1.62
C ALA A 42 -6.79 10.67 1.74
N LEU A 43 -6.59 10.16 2.96
CA LEU A 43 -6.67 8.74 3.30
C LEU A 43 -7.87 8.48 4.21
N CYS A 44 -8.63 7.42 3.88
CA CYS A 44 -9.71 6.90 4.68
C CYS A 44 -9.43 5.43 4.98
N GLY A 45 -8.93 5.14 6.19
CA GLY A 45 -8.37 3.84 6.52
C GLY A 45 -7.20 3.47 5.60
N ASP A 46 -7.32 2.35 4.90
CA ASP A 46 -6.35 1.83 3.93
C ASP A 46 -6.57 2.31 2.47
N LYS A 47 -7.50 3.26 2.27
CA LYS A 47 -7.90 3.73 0.94
C LYS A 47 -7.50 5.19 0.71
N ILE A 48 -7.10 5.49 -0.52
CA ILE A 48 -6.99 6.87 -1.00
C ILE A 48 -8.40 7.34 -1.32
N ALA A 49 -8.89 8.33 -0.57
CA ALA A 49 -10.20 8.93 -0.79
C ALA A 49 -10.18 9.93 -1.96
N GLY A 50 -9.09 10.69 -2.10
CA GLY A 50 -8.95 11.66 -3.17
C GLY A 50 -7.62 12.40 -3.15
N ILE A 51 -7.39 13.16 -4.22
CA ILE A 51 -6.26 14.08 -4.36
C ILE A 51 -6.85 15.47 -4.63
N GLY A 52 -6.43 16.48 -3.86
CA GLY A 52 -6.98 17.84 -3.96
C GLY A 52 -6.69 18.65 -2.70
N GLU A 53 -7.66 19.45 -2.27
CA GLU A 53 -7.60 20.18 -1.01
C GLU A 53 -8.46 19.46 0.03
N TYR A 54 -7.83 18.94 1.08
CA TYR A 54 -8.50 18.17 2.13
C TYR A 54 -8.06 18.61 3.53
N GLN A 55 -8.95 18.36 4.50
CA GLN A 55 -8.65 18.45 5.93
C GLN A 55 -8.61 17.04 6.52
N GLY A 56 -7.71 16.79 7.44
CA GLY A 56 -7.53 15.49 8.09
C GLY A 56 -7.53 15.59 9.60
N VAL A 57 -7.91 14.50 10.25
CA VAL A 57 -7.73 14.34 11.70
C VAL A 57 -6.24 14.33 12.04
N LYS A 58 -5.43 13.68 11.19
CA LYS A 58 -3.99 13.70 11.22
C LYS A 58 -3.48 14.31 9.91
N GLU A 59 -2.56 15.26 10.01
CA GLU A 59 -1.94 15.87 8.85
C GLU A 59 -0.42 15.66 8.88
N ILE A 60 0.13 15.32 7.73
CA ILE A 60 1.57 15.09 7.52
C ILE A 60 2.01 15.99 6.38
N ASP A 61 2.89 16.94 6.65
CA ASP A 61 3.42 17.82 5.61
C ASP A 61 4.51 17.11 4.80
N ALA A 62 4.27 16.88 3.53
CA ALA A 62 5.23 16.32 2.59
C ALA A 62 6.31 17.32 2.17
N GLN A 63 6.16 18.62 2.51
CA GLN A 63 7.15 19.66 2.20
C GLN A 63 7.50 19.75 0.70
N GLY A 64 6.50 19.55 -0.16
CA GLY A 64 6.71 19.57 -1.61
C GLY A 64 7.36 18.33 -2.20
N ARG A 65 7.53 17.26 -1.41
CA ARG A 65 8.10 15.99 -1.91
C ARG A 65 7.14 15.29 -2.86
N TYR A 66 7.71 14.43 -3.68
CA TYR A 66 6.93 13.62 -4.60
C TYR A 66 6.22 12.47 -3.87
N ALA A 67 4.94 12.30 -4.20
CA ALA A 67 4.17 11.13 -3.84
C ALA A 67 3.99 10.28 -5.10
N VAL A 68 4.47 9.05 -5.04
CA VAL A 68 4.44 8.11 -6.17
C VAL A 68 3.79 6.80 -5.72
N PRO A 69 3.19 6.01 -6.63
CA PRO A 69 2.81 4.64 -6.30
C PRO A 69 4.02 3.84 -5.81
N GLY A 70 3.79 2.93 -4.86
CA GLY A 70 4.84 2.02 -4.42
C GLY A 70 5.37 1.18 -5.57
N PHE A 71 6.67 0.89 -5.56
CA PHE A 71 7.29 0.07 -6.58
C PHE A 71 6.80 -1.38 -6.50
N ILE A 72 6.76 -2.03 -7.66
CA ILE A 72 6.42 -3.44 -7.78
C ILE A 72 7.69 -4.15 -8.26
N ASP A 73 8.22 -5.04 -7.43
CA ASP A 73 9.25 -5.98 -7.87
C ASP A 73 8.54 -7.14 -8.59
N SER A 74 8.76 -7.24 -9.89
CA SER A 74 8.04 -8.18 -10.74
C SER A 74 8.60 -9.61 -10.71
N HIS A 75 9.74 -9.84 -10.07
CA HIS A 75 10.32 -11.16 -9.94
C HIS A 75 11.36 -11.23 -8.82
N ILE A 76 11.05 -12.00 -7.77
CA ILE A 76 11.96 -12.20 -6.64
C ILE A 76 11.82 -13.64 -6.10
N HIS A 77 12.93 -14.18 -5.61
CA HIS A 77 12.98 -15.42 -4.85
C HIS A 77 13.25 -15.08 -3.38
N ILE A 78 12.21 -15.14 -2.55
CA ILE A 78 12.32 -14.76 -1.12
C ILE A 78 13.29 -15.66 -0.39
N GLU A 79 13.27 -16.96 -0.71
CA GLU A 79 14.15 -17.96 -0.13
C GLU A 79 15.64 -17.66 -0.35
N SER A 80 16.00 -17.06 -1.47
CA SER A 80 17.37 -16.65 -1.78
C SER A 80 17.84 -15.47 -0.92
N ALA A 81 16.93 -14.77 -0.27
CA ALA A 81 17.26 -13.68 0.65
C ALA A 81 17.63 -14.18 2.07
N TYR A 82 17.46 -15.47 2.35
CA TYR A 82 17.73 -16.10 3.66
C TYR A 82 16.96 -15.49 4.84
N VAL A 83 15.82 -14.83 4.58
CA VAL A 83 14.95 -14.23 5.58
C VAL A 83 13.51 -14.68 5.39
N SER A 84 12.67 -14.51 6.42
CA SER A 84 11.23 -14.76 6.28
C SER A 84 10.58 -13.68 5.40
N PRO A 85 9.39 -13.96 4.81
CA PRO A 85 8.65 -12.96 4.04
C PRO A 85 8.38 -11.67 4.82
N GLU A 86 8.10 -11.78 6.13
CA GLU A 86 7.86 -10.63 7.00
C GLU A 86 9.12 -9.77 7.18
N GLU A 87 10.27 -10.40 7.37
CA GLU A 87 11.54 -9.68 7.51
C GLU A 87 11.96 -9.05 6.17
N LEU A 88 11.75 -9.75 5.06
CA LEU A 88 11.97 -9.18 3.74
C LEU A 88 11.09 -7.94 3.53
N GLY A 89 9.81 -8.00 3.92
CA GLY A 89 8.91 -6.85 3.86
C GLY A 89 9.41 -5.66 4.68
N ARG A 90 9.96 -5.90 5.87
CA ARG A 90 10.56 -4.84 6.70
C ARG A 90 11.77 -4.18 6.04
N LEU A 91 12.51 -4.92 5.23
CA LEU A 91 13.63 -4.38 4.46
C LEU A 91 13.15 -3.62 3.22
N LEU A 92 12.19 -4.16 2.47
CA LEU A 92 11.79 -3.62 1.17
C LEU A 92 10.90 -2.37 1.28
N VAL A 93 9.96 -2.35 2.22
CA VAL A 93 8.98 -1.25 2.34
C VAL A 93 9.65 0.12 2.56
N PRO A 94 10.67 0.28 3.43
CA PRO A 94 11.37 1.56 3.56
C PRO A 94 12.10 2.02 2.30
N HIS A 95 12.40 1.08 1.37
CA HIS A 95 13.02 1.38 0.08
C HIS A 95 12.00 1.61 -1.05
N GLY A 96 10.69 1.59 -0.70
CA GLY A 96 9.61 1.94 -1.63
C GLY A 96 9.00 0.76 -2.38
N ALA A 97 9.45 -0.47 -2.19
CA ALA A 97 8.82 -1.65 -2.77
C ALA A 97 7.59 -2.04 -1.94
N ALA A 98 6.40 -1.78 -2.47
CA ALA A 98 5.11 -2.05 -1.82
C ALA A 98 4.49 -3.39 -2.24
N THR A 99 4.97 -3.97 -3.33
CA THR A 99 4.47 -5.23 -3.88
C THR A 99 5.63 -6.03 -4.46
N ILE A 100 5.58 -7.33 -4.27
CA ILE A 100 6.54 -8.26 -4.89
C ILE A 100 5.77 -9.40 -5.57
N ILE A 101 6.29 -9.87 -6.70
CA ILE A 101 5.85 -11.10 -7.36
C ILE A 101 6.91 -12.16 -7.05
N ALA A 102 6.59 -13.05 -6.13
CA ALA A 102 7.52 -14.09 -5.67
C ALA A 102 7.18 -15.45 -6.27
N ASP A 103 8.21 -16.17 -6.69
CA ASP A 103 8.12 -17.57 -7.10
C ASP A 103 8.86 -18.45 -6.09
N PRO A 104 8.14 -19.10 -5.14
CA PRO A 104 8.74 -19.88 -4.06
C PRO A 104 9.09 -21.32 -4.48
N HIS A 105 9.58 -21.56 -5.70
CA HIS A 105 9.80 -22.92 -6.23
C HIS A 105 10.91 -23.68 -5.51
N GLU A 106 11.93 -23.01 -4.99
CA GLU A 106 13.03 -23.64 -4.25
C GLU A 106 12.51 -24.27 -2.94
N ILE A 107 11.65 -23.56 -2.21
CA ILE A 107 11.01 -24.08 -1.00
C ILE A 107 10.02 -25.20 -1.34
N ARG A 108 9.28 -25.09 -2.46
CA ARG A 108 8.38 -26.16 -2.91
C ARG A 108 9.10 -27.46 -3.18
N GLN A 109 10.29 -27.41 -3.77
CA GLN A 109 11.11 -28.60 -4.02
C GLN A 109 11.58 -29.26 -2.71
N CYS A 110 11.91 -28.46 -1.70
CA CYS A 110 12.44 -28.96 -0.43
C CYS A 110 11.37 -29.45 0.54
N LEU A 111 10.18 -28.88 0.55
CA LEU A 111 9.23 -29.04 1.64
C LEU A 111 7.89 -29.68 1.27
N ARG A 112 7.74 -30.19 0.05
CA ARG A 112 6.44 -30.71 -0.45
C ARG A 112 5.25 -29.82 -0.06
N ASP A 113 4.33 -29.61 -0.92
CA ASP A 113 3.09 -28.82 -0.94
C ASP A 113 2.49 -28.19 0.36
N GLN A 114 2.86 -28.61 1.53
CA GLN A 114 2.24 -28.16 2.79
C GLN A 114 2.64 -26.74 3.21
N ARG A 115 3.77 -26.21 2.76
CA ARG A 115 4.25 -24.88 3.16
C ARG A 115 4.12 -23.79 2.10
N THR A 116 3.70 -24.11 0.90
CA THR A 116 3.39 -23.08 -0.12
C THR A 116 2.31 -22.10 0.36
N ARG A 117 1.42 -22.57 1.24
CA ARG A 117 0.39 -21.73 1.87
C ARG A 117 0.92 -20.60 2.76
N LEU A 118 2.17 -20.66 3.20
CA LEU A 118 2.80 -19.59 3.97
C LEU A 118 3.07 -18.34 3.12
N TYR A 119 3.29 -18.52 1.82
CA TYR A 119 3.59 -17.43 0.88
C TYR A 119 2.34 -16.86 0.21
N ASP A 120 1.29 -17.68 0.06
CA ASP A 120 0.00 -17.24 -0.47
C ASP A 120 -0.84 -16.46 0.56
N GLY A 121 -0.40 -16.41 1.81
CA GLY A 121 -1.19 -15.98 2.98
C GLY A 121 -0.98 -14.55 3.47
N GLY A 122 -0.29 -13.70 2.74
CA GLY A 122 -0.05 -12.30 3.16
C GLY A 122 -1.29 -11.40 3.31
N GLY A 123 -2.51 -11.95 3.34
CA GLY A 123 -3.70 -11.13 3.40
C GLY A 123 -4.95 -11.68 4.08
N LYS A 124 -4.98 -12.91 4.54
CA LYS A 124 -6.18 -13.43 5.24
C LYS A 124 -5.80 -14.27 6.45
N ARG A 125 -5.80 -13.66 7.63
CA ARG A 125 -6.03 -14.43 8.86
C ARG A 125 -7.45 -14.99 8.78
N ASN A 126 -7.58 -16.28 8.48
CA ASN A 126 -8.81 -16.99 8.77
C ASN A 126 -8.91 -17.12 10.29
N SER A 127 -9.77 -16.30 10.89
CA SER A 127 -10.32 -16.57 12.23
C SER A 127 -11.23 -17.79 12.10
N THR A 128 -10.84 -18.91 12.63
CA THR A 128 -11.75 -19.92 13.17
C THR A 128 -12.10 -19.54 14.58
#